data_6b2d25082773dbee0387e612fed230a3
#
_entry.id   6b2d25082773dbee0387e612fed230a3
#
_cell.length_a   1.000
_cell.length_b   1.000
_cell.length_c   1.000
_cell.angle_alpha   90.00
_cell.angle_beta   90.00
_cell.angle_gamma   90.00
#
_symmetry.space_group_name_H-M   'P 1'
#
loop_
_entity.id
_entity.type
_entity.pdbx_description
1 polymer ?
#
loop_
_entity_poly.entity_id
_entity_poly.type
_entity_poly.pdbx_seq_one_letter_code
_entity_poly.pdbx_strand_id
1 'polypeptide(L)'
;RDGGLTKIDLLEARIVKRIIQSGNAIGGSISQDGRIVVAQNYTPGGIKAFDAETLELLSEVPAEYAPGQFSKVVGLADTAGNKFAYALFEGGEIRITDFSDPKAPKTQRFPAGLQPYDGLVTPDGRYFMAGLFGEDGIALLDLWQPEKGARKILEKYGRGEEKLPVFKMPHL
;
A
#
# COMPACT_ATOMS: atom_id res chain seq x y z
N ARG A 1 -9.18 14.12 -9.96
CA ARG A 1 -7.79 13.70 -9.75
C ARG A 1 -7.39 12.86 -10.96
N ASP A 2 -6.19 13.10 -11.48
CA ASP A 2 -5.77 12.62 -12.80
C ASP A 2 -4.75 11.46 -12.75
N GLY A 3 -4.53 10.87 -11.55
CA GLY A 3 -3.56 9.79 -11.38
C GLY A 3 -2.12 10.17 -11.78
N GLY A 4 -1.75 11.43 -11.60
CA GLY A 4 -0.45 11.93 -11.98
C GLY A 4 0.66 11.51 -11.02
N LEU A 5 1.85 11.19 -11.58
CA LEU A 5 3.11 11.03 -10.86
C LEU A 5 4.06 12.13 -11.34
N THR A 6 4.62 12.90 -10.40
CA THR A 6 5.46 14.04 -10.70
C THR A 6 6.81 13.91 -10.00
N LYS A 7 7.90 13.94 -10.79
CA LYS A 7 9.28 14.03 -10.30
C LYS A 7 9.68 15.50 -10.18
N ILE A 8 10.15 15.87 -9.00
CA ILE A 8 10.55 17.25 -8.67
C ILE A 8 12.00 17.24 -8.23
N ASP A 9 12.81 18.11 -8.83
CA ASP A 9 14.15 18.44 -8.35
C ASP A 9 14.02 19.45 -7.22
N LEU A 10 14.35 19.03 -6.00
CA LEU A 10 14.21 19.88 -4.82
C LEU A 10 15.29 20.95 -4.71
N LEU A 11 16.47 20.73 -5.28
CA LEU A 11 17.56 21.71 -5.27
C LEU A 11 17.29 22.85 -6.24
N GLU A 12 16.80 22.51 -7.42
CA GLU A 12 16.47 23.48 -8.47
C GLU A 12 15.01 24.00 -8.37
N ALA A 13 14.21 23.45 -7.45
CA ALA A 13 12.79 23.77 -7.25
C ALA A 13 11.97 23.70 -8.56
N ARG A 14 12.24 22.69 -9.39
CA ARG A 14 11.59 22.52 -10.70
C ARG A 14 11.01 21.14 -10.92
N ILE A 15 9.95 21.07 -11.71
CA ILE A 15 9.40 19.80 -12.20
C ILE A 15 10.37 19.24 -13.25
N VAL A 16 10.86 18.04 -13.02
CA VAL A 16 11.69 17.29 -13.95
C VAL A 16 10.83 16.57 -14.98
N LYS A 17 9.80 15.86 -14.49
CA LYS A 17 8.90 15.06 -15.33
C LYS A 17 7.56 14.86 -14.65
N ARG A 18 6.49 14.80 -15.44
CA ARG A 18 5.17 14.41 -15.00
C ARG A 18 4.57 13.42 -15.99
N ILE A 19 3.99 12.36 -15.47
CA ILE A 19 3.23 11.36 -16.26
C ILE A 19 1.83 11.17 -15.64
N ILE A 20 0.87 10.78 -16.45
CA ILE A 20 -0.44 10.32 -16.01
C ILE A 20 -0.41 8.79 -16.10
N GLN A 21 -0.57 8.11 -14.96
CA GLN A 21 -0.36 6.67 -14.89
C GLN A 21 -1.65 5.87 -14.60
N SER A 22 -2.72 6.54 -14.17
CA SER A 22 -4.02 5.91 -13.88
C SER A 22 -5.15 6.92 -13.95
N GLY A 23 -6.38 6.46 -13.67
CA GLY A 23 -7.55 7.33 -13.56
C GLY A 23 -7.65 8.04 -12.20
N ASN A 24 -7.18 7.43 -11.13
CA ASN A 24 -7.22 7.99 -9.78
C ASN A 24 -6.16 7.34 -8.89
N ALA A 25 -5.04 8.01 -8.69
CA ALA A 25 -3.99 7.63 -7.76
C ALA A 25 -4.11 8.45 -6.46
N ILE A 26 -3.79 7.83 -5.33
CA ILE A 26 -3.88 8.47 -4.01
C ILE A 26 -2.51 8.73 -3.42
N GLY A 27 -1.55 7.84 -3.63
CA GLY A 27 -0.23 7.98 -3.05
C GLY A 27 0.80 7.13 -3.77
N GLY A 28 2.01 7.18 -3.26
CA GLY A 28 3.12 6.38 -3.74
C GLY A 28 4.20 6.29 -2.68
N SER A 29 5.09 5.35 -2.88
CA SER A 29 6.28 5.16 -2.05
C SER A 29 7.49 4.90 -2.94
N ILE A 30 8.67 5.13 -2.40
CA ILE A 30 9.95 4.91 -3.08
C ILE A 30 10.69 3.80 -2.35
N SER A 31 11.27 2.85 -3.09
CA SER A 31 12.09 1.79 -2.50
C SER A 31 13.27 2.37 -1.70
N GLN A 32 13.74 1.63 -0.70
CA GLN A 32 14.82 2.09 0.17
C GLN A 32 16.14 2.36 -0.58
N ASP A 33 16.36 1.68 -1.70
CA ASP A 33 17.51 1.95 -2.58
C ASP A 33 17.29 3.14 -3.54
N GLY A 34 16.10 3.74 -3.53
CA GLY A 34 15.75 4.90 -4.35
C GLY A 34 15.53 4.62 -5.83
N ARG A 35 15.45 3.36 -6.25
CA ARG A 35 15.40 3.00 -7.68
C ARG A 35 14.01 2.81 -8.23
N ILE A 36 13.04 2.48 -7.38
CA ILE A 36 11.69 2.12 -7.78
C ILE A 36 10.70 3.04 -7.09
N VAL A 37 9.82 3.65 -7.86
CA VAL A 37 8.64 4.36 -7.36
C VAL A 37 7.42 3.49 -7.60
N VAL A 38 6.65 3.24 -6.56
CA VAL A 38 5.38 2.52 -6.67
C VAL A 38 4.23 3.48 -6.40
N ALA A 39 3.30 3.54 -7.34
CA ALA A 39 2.06 4.31 -7.22
C ALA A 39 0.90 3.38 -6.87
N GLN A 40 0.09 3.78 -5.90
CA GLN A 40 -1.14 3.07 -5.53
C GLN A 40 -2.35 3.71 -6.21
N ASN A 41 -3.28 2.87 -6.67
CA ASN A 41 -4.42 3.30 -7.45
C ASN A 41 -5.75 2.89 -6.82
N TYR A 42 -6.72 3.81 -6.86
CA TYR A 42 -8.11 3.52 -6.55
C TYR A 42 -8.85 2.97 -7.78
N THR A 43 -8.58 3.56 -8.94
CA THR A 43 -9.20 3.16 -10.19
C THR A 43 -8.13 3.05 -11.28
N PRO A 44 -8.00 1.90 -11.92
CA PRO A 44 -8.81 0.67 -11.81
C PRO A 44 -8.50 -0.19 -10.57
N GLY A 45 -7.61 0.24 -9.70
CA GLY A 45 -7.04 -0.52 -8.59
C GLY A 45 -5.66 -1.05 -8.94
N GLY A 46 -4.96 -1.59 -7.93
CA GLY A 46 -3.61 -2.11 -8.10
C GLY A 46 -2.49 -1.10 -7.86
N ILE A 47 -1.28 -1.56 -8.07
CA ILE A 47 -0.07 -0.77 -7.96
C ILE A 47 0.70 -0.82 -9.28
N LYS A 48 1.44 0.26 -9.56
CA LYS A 48 2.33 0.36 -10.71
C LYS A 48 3.71 0.76 -10.24
N ALA A 49 4.71 0.01 -10.69
CA ALA A 49 6.11 0.29 -10.41
C ALA A 49 6.76 1.01 -11.59
N PHE A 50 7.53 2.04 -11.28
CA PHE A 50 8.24 2.87 -12.23
C PHE A 50 9.71 2.94 -11.85
N ASP A 51 10.58 3.06 -12.84
CA ASP A 51 11.96 3.46 -12.63
C ASP A 51 11.98 4.88 -12.04
N ALA A 52 12.65 5.07 -10.90
CA ALA A 52 12.64 6.35 -10.20
C ALA A 52 13.39 7.46 -10.93
N GLU A 53 14.34 7.10 -11.80
CA GLU A 53 15.09 8.09 -12.58
C GLU A 53 14.31 8.54 -13.81
N THR A 54 13.76 7.61 -14.58
CA THR A 54 13.15 7.88 -15.87
C THR A 54 11.64 8.02 -15.82
N LEU A 55 10.97 7.54 -14.78
CA LEU A 55 9.53 7.34 -14.67
C LEU A 55 8.97 6.43 -15.80
N GLU A 56 9.78 5.52 -16.32
CA GLU A 56 9.31 4.47 -17.22
C GLU A 56 8.62 3.37 -16.43
N LEU A 57 7.52 2.86 -16.97
CA LEU A 57 6.75 1.77 -16.34
C LEU A 57 7.57 0.49 -16.37
N LEU A 58 7.78 -0.11 -15.22
CA LEU A 58 8.47 -1.40 -15.06
C LEU A 58 7.48 -2.56 -15.02
N SER A 59 6.42 -2.43 -14.23
CA SER A 59 5.36 -3.45 -14.13
C SER A 59 4.08 -2.91 -13.52
N GLU A 60 2.99 -3.66 -13.71
CA GLU A 60 1.69 -3.45 -13.08
C GLU A 60 1.30 -4.70 -12.29
N VAL A 61 0.77 -4.48 -11.09
CA VAL A 61 0.25 -5.55 -10.23
C VAL A 61 -1.22 -5.24 -9.95
N PRO A 62 -2.14 -5.94 -10.61
CA PRO A 62 -3.57 -5.73 -10.41
C PRO A 62 -4.01 -6.07 -8.98
N ALA A 63 -4.96 -5.33 -8.44
CA ALA A 63 -5.57 -5.62 -7.16
C ALA A 63 -6.80 -6.52 -7.27
N GLU A 64 -6.77 -7.49 -8.17
CA GLU A 64 -7.82 -8.49 -8.27
C GLU A 64 -7.81 -9.38 -7.02
N TYR A 65 -8.94 -9.41 -6.30
CA TYR A 65 -9.09 -10.21 -5.08
C TYR A 65 -10.04 -11.40 -5.28
N ALA A 66 -10.95 -11.30 -6.25
CA ALA A 66 -11.80 -12.39 -6.72
C ALA A 66 -11.97 -12.24 -8.24
N PRO A 67 -12.38 -13.29 -8.97
CA PRO A 67 -12.52 -13.25 -10.43
C PRO A 67 -13.31 -12.03 -10.92
N GLY A 68 -12.64 -11.13 -11.66
CA GLY A 68 -13.20 -9.91 -12.20
C GLY A 68 -13.48 -8.80 -11.16
N GLN A 69 -13.10 -8.98 -9.90
CA GLN A 69 -13.30 -7.99 -8.84
C GLN A 69 -11.97 -7.35 -8.42
N PHE A 70 -11.91 -6.05 -8.54
CA PHE A 70 -10.72 -5.27 -8.24
C PHE A 70 -10.94 -4.34 -7.04
N SER A 71 -9.92 -4.20 -6.23
CA SER A 71 -9.94 -3.39 -5.03
C SER A 71 -9.15 -2.10 -5.21
N LYS A 72 -9.58 -1.04 -4.52
CA LYS A 72 -8.70 0.09 -4.23
C LYS A 72 -7.49 -0.39 -3.44
N VAL A 73 -6.32 0.11 -3.79
CA VAL A 73 -5.12 -0.05 -2.98
C VAL A 73 -4.95 1.14 -2.06
N VAL A 74 -4.72 0.86 -0.81
CA VAL A 74 -4.58 1.84 0.27
C VAL A 74 -3.37 1.48 1.15
N GLY A 75 -2.88 2.45 1.92
CA GLY A 75 -1.85 2.21 2.92
C GLY A 75 -0.54 1.64 2.37
N LEU A 76 -0.09 2.10 1.19
CA LEU A 76 1.16 1.64 0.59
C LEU A 76 2.37 2.16 1.37
N ALA A 77 3.26 1.26 1.75
CA ALA A 77 4.54 1.55 2.37
C ALA A 77 5.67 0.70 1.79
N ASP A 78 6.85 1.28 1.66
CA ASP A 78 8.08 0.53 1.35
C ASP A 78 8.54 -0.28 2.56
N THR A 79 9.17 -1.40 2.29
CA THR A 79 9.75 -2.28 3.30
C THR A 79 11.13 -2.76 2.85
N ALA A 80 11.85 -3.46 3.72
CA ALA A 80 13.19 -3.92 3.41
C ALA A 80 13.24 -4.81 2.16
N GLY A 81 14.31 -4.65 1.36
CA GLY A 81 14.61 -5.52 0.22
C GLY A 81 13.73 -5.29 -1.00
N ASN A 82 13.43 -4.02 -1.33
CA ASN A 82 12.62 -3.64 -2.49
C ASN A 82 11.21 -4.26 -2.48
N LYS A 83 10.65 -4.44 -1.30
CA LYS A 83 9.28 -4.91 -1.10
C LYS A 83 8.38 -3.77 -0.68
N PHE A 84 7.11 -3.90 -1.02
CA PHE A 84 6.08 -2.95 -0.65
C PHE A 84 4.91 -3.69 -0.03
N ALA A 85 4.49 -3.21 1.15
CA ALA A 85 3.28 -3.68 1.81
C ALA A 85 2.14 -2.69 1.56
N TYR A 86 0.94 -3.20 1.35
CA TYR A 86 -0.25 -2.40 1.09
C TYR A 86 -1.53 -3.16 1.43
N ALA A 87 -2.61 -2.44 1.59
CA ALA A 87 -3.92 -3.02 1.88
C ALA A 87 -4.87 -2.91 0.69
N LEU A 88 -5.76 -3.89 0.56
CA LEU A 88 -6.87 -3.91 -0.40
C LEU A 88 -8.17 -3.65 0.34
N PHE A 89 -8.79 -2.49 0.07
CA PHE A 89 -9.97 -2.04 0.79
C PHE A 89 -11.17 -2.98 0.62
N GLU A 90 -11.59 -3.24 -0.62
CA GLU A 90 -12.69 -4.15 -0.90
C GLU A 90 -12.29 -5.61 -0.73
N GLY A 91 -11.02 -5.93 -1.00
CA GLY A 91 -10.49 -7.29 -0.92
C GLY A 91 -10.28 -7.80 0.50
N GLY A 92 -10.21 -6.93 1.51
CA GLY A 92 -9.97 -7.34 2.90
C GLY A 92 -8.60 -7.99 3.12
N GLU A 93 -7.60 -7.60 2.35
CA GLU A 93 -6.26 -8.21 2.35
C GLU A 93 -5.17 -7.19 2.62
N ILE A 94 -4.09 -7.66 3.24
CA ILE A 94 -2.76 -7.06 3.12
C ILE A 94 -1.98 -7.84 2.08
N ARG A 95 -1.24 -7.16 1.23
CA ARG A 95 -0.32 -7.76 0.26
C ARG A 95 1.09 -7.27 0.47
N ILE A 96 2.06 -8.14 0.18
CA ILE A 96 3.47 -7.79 0.05
C ILE A 96 3.88 -8.12 -1.39
N THR A 97 4.35 -7.12 -2.12
CA THR A 97 4.91 -7.32 -3.47
C THR A 97 6.41 -7.09 -3.43
N ASP A 98 7.15 -8.08 -3.89
CA ASP A 98 8.61 -8.08 -4.02
C ASP A 98 9.00 -7.66 -5.43
N PHE A 99 9.71 -6.55 -5.54
CA PHE A 99 10.24 -5.98 -6.79
C PHE A 99 11.75 -6.20 -6.93
N SER A 100 12.32 -7.25 -6.31
CA SER A 100 13.73 -7.62 -6.55
C SER A 100 14.00 -7.87 -8.04
N ASP A 101 13.03 -8.42 -8.76
CA ASP A 101 12.91 -8.33 -10.21
C ASP A 101 11.72 -7.44 -10.56
N PRO A 102 11.95 -6.16 -10.91
CA PRO A 102 10.86 -5.23 -11.16
C PRO A 102 9.98 -5.58 -12.36
N LYS A 103 10.48 -6.43 -13.27
CA LYS A 103 9.72 -6.88 -14.46
C LYS A 103 8.90 -8.15 -14.19
N ALA A 104 9.20 -8.85 -13.11
CA ALA A 104 8.50 -10.07 -12.69
C ALA A 104 8.20 -10.05 -11.18
N PRO A 105 7.42 -9.07 -10.69
CA PRO A 105 7.14 -8.92 -9.26
C PRO A 105 6.37 -10.11 -8.72
N LYS A 106 6.65 -10.47 -7.46
CA LYS A 106 5.99 -11.57 -6.76
C LYS A 106 5.15 -11.03 -5.61
N THR A 107 3.88 -11.42 -5.55
CA THR A 107 2.94 -10.94 -4.54
C THR A 107 2.51 -12.06 -3.62
N GLN A 108 2.62 -11.82 -2.32
CA GLN A 108 2.01 -12.61 -1.26
C GLN A 108 0.74 -11.93 -0.77
N ARG A 109 -0.28 -12.72 -0.38
CA ARG A 109 -1.61 -12.25 0.03
C ARG A 109 -1.93 -12.75 1.43
N PHE A 110 -2.46 -11.87 2.28
CA PHE A 110 -2.80 -12.16 3.67
C PHE A 110 -4.19 -11.61 3.99
N PRO A 111 -5.16 -12.47 4.31
CA PRO A 111 -6.46 -12.00 4.81
C PRO A 111 -6.26 -11.09 6.02
N ALA A 112 -6.92 -9.93 6.04
CA ALA A 112 -6.69 -8.89 7.04
C ALA A 112 -7.94 -8.52 7.85
N GLY A 113 -9.11 -8.71 7.27
CA GLY A 113 -10.39 -8.29 7.85
C GLY A 113 -11.14 -7.32 6.96
N LEU A 114 -12.20 -6.70 7.48
CA LEU A 114 -13.10 -5.88 6.67
C LEU A 114 -12.54 -4.49 6.43
N GLN A 115 -12.38 -4.15 5.14
CA GLN A 115 -12.01 -2.82 4.67
C GLN A 115 -10.76 -2.26 5.38
N PRO A 116 -9.60 -2.94 5.32
CA PRO A 116 -8.36 -2.34 5.79
C PRO A 116 -8.15 -1.03 5.04
N TYR A 117 -7.86 0.02 5.78
CA TYR A 117 -7.61 1.35 5.24
C TYR A 117 -6.24 1.81 5.74
N ASP A 118 -5.73 2.86 5.31
CA ASP A 118 -4.37 3.34 5.60
C ASP A 118 -3.46 2.32 6.31
N GLY A 119 -2.21 2.36 6.06
CA GLY A 119 -1.25 1.46 6.66
C GLY A 119 0.07 2.15 6.92
N LEU A 120 0.76 1.67 7.93
CA LEU A 120 2.10 2.12 8.25
C LEU A 120 3.00 0.95 8.62
N VAL A 121 4.28 1.14 8.40
CA VAL A 121 5.33 0.23 8.88
C VAL A 121 5.92 0.81 10.17
N THR A 122 6.10 -0.04 11.17
CA THR A 122 6.75 0.39 12.43
C THR A 122 8.20 0.85 12.18
N PRO A 123 8.75 1.76 13.01
CA PRO A 123 10.09 2.31 12.81
C PRO A 123 11.21 1.29 12.72
N ASP A 124 11.02 0.11 13.33
CA ASP A 124 11.97 -1.02 13.25
C ASP A 124 11.82 -1.84 11.95
N GLY A 125 10.87 -1.46 11.08
CA GLY A 125 10.59 -2.16 9.82
C GLY A 125 9.92 -3.52 9.98
N ARG A 126 9.44 -3.87 11.18
CA ARG A 126 8.96 -5.21 11.46
C ARG A 126 7.48 -5.42 11.18
N TYR A 127 6.64 -4.48 11.58
CA TYR A 127 5.20 -4.67 11.47
C TYR A 127 4.57 -3.72 10.46
N PHE A 128 3.71 -4.25 9.62
CA PHE A 128 2.74 -3.46 8.87
C PHE A 128 1.41 -3.50 9.61
N MET A 129 0.84 -2.33 9.86
CA MET A 129 -0.44 -2.15 10.53
C MET A 129 -1.43 -1.46 9.60
N ALA A 130 -2.65 -1.99 9.50
CA ALA A 130 -3.73 -1.36 8.76
C ALA A 130 -4.98 -1.26 9.64
N GLY A 131 -5.54 -0.06 9.78
CA GLY A 131 -6.80 0.14 10.48
C GLY A 131 -7.96 -0.50 9.72
N LEU A 132 -8.88 -1.16 10.41
CA LEU A 132 -10.05 -1.80 9.80
C LEU A 132 -11.23 -0.83 9.79
N PHE A 133 -11.57 -0.31 8.60
CA PHE A 133 -12.67 0.64 8.46
C PHE A 133 -14.04 -0.03 8.59
N GLY A 134 -14.17 -1.28 8.12
CA GLY A 134 -15.40 -2.06 8.11
C GLY A 134 -15.74 -2.73 9.44
N GLU A 135 -14.78 -2.84 10.34
CA GLU A 135 -14.93 -3.48 11.65
C GLU A 135 -13.98 -2.84 12.67
N ASP A 136 -14.09 -3.26 13.93
CA ASP A 136 -13.19 -2.77 14.98
C ASP A 136 -11.89 -3.54 14.97
N GLY A 137 -10.78 -2.82 15.15
CA GLY A 137 -9.45 -3.40 15.26
C GLY A 137 -8.44 -2.88 14.24
N ILE A 138 -7.26 -3.45 14.35
CA ILE A 138 -6.13 -3.24 13.46
C ILE A 138 -5.67 -4.60 12.94
N ALA A 139 -5.46 -4.72 11.63
CA ALA A 139 -4.74 -5.84 11.06
C ALA A 139 -3.23 -5.60 11.24
N LEU A 140 -2.54 -6.54 11.87
CA LEU A 140 -1.11 -6.52 12.13
C LEU A 140 -0.43 -7.68 11.40
N LEU A 141 0.50 -7.37 10.50
CA LEU A 141 1.31 -8.35 9.78
C LEU A 141 2.77 -8.22 10.21
N ASP A 142 3.38 -9.31 10.69
CA ASP A 142 4.83 -9.36 10.98
C ASP A 142 5.59 -9.57 9.67
N LEU A 143 6.24 -8.51 9.18
CA LEU A 143 6.99 -8.52 7.91
C LEU A 143 8.25 -9.40 7.98
N TRP A 144 8.74 -9.73 9.18
CA TRP A 144 9.86 -10.64 9.37
C TRP A 144 9.43 -12.11 9.40
N GLN A 145 8.14 -12.37 9.66
CA GLN A 145 7.54 -13.70 9.72
C GLN A 145 6.17 -13.72 9.02
N PRO A 146 6.10 -13.32 7.74
CA PRO A 146 4.82 -13.15 7.05
C PRO A 146 4.06 -14.46 6.89
N GLU A 147 4.73 -15.60 6.96
CA GLU A 147 4.11 -16.93 6.90
C GLU A 147 3.12 -17.18 8.04
N LYS A 148 3.19 -16.39 9.12
CA LYS A 148 2.21 -16.45 10.23
C LYS A 148 0.87 -15.79 9.88
N GLY A 149 0.82 -15.06 8.78
CA GLY A 149 -0.35 -14.30 8.36
C GLY A 149 -0.60 -13.03 9.18
N ALA A 150 -1.60 -12.26 8.75
CA ALA A 150 -2.06 -11.11 9.50
C ALA A 150 -2.95 -11.56 10.67
N ARG A 151 -2.85 -10.85 11.79
CA ARG A 151 -3.71 -11.05 12.95
C ARG A 151 -4.42 -9.75 13.30
N LYS A 152 -5.63 -9.85 13.81
CA LYS A 152 -6.39 -8.72 14.31
C LYS A 152 -5.99 -8.43 15.77
N ILE A 153 -5.78 -7.16 16.07
CA ILE A 153 -5.53 -6.66 17.43
C ILE A 153 -6.51 -5.53 17.75
N LEU A 154 -6.69 -5.23 19.02
CA LEU A 154 -7.53 -4.13 19.51
C LEU A 154 -9.00 -4.24 19.06
N GLU A 155 -9.53 -5.45 18.98
CA GLU A 155 -10.89 -5.75 18.50
C GLU A 155 -12.00 -5.13 19.34
N LYS A 156 -11.71 -4.74 20.58
CA LYS A 156 -12.65 -4.11 21.49
C LYS A 156 -12.68 -2.58 21.39
N TYR A 157 -11.80 -2.01 20.58
CA TYR A 157 -11.64 -0.56 20.50
C TYR A 157 -12.13 -0.06 19.13
N GLY A 158 -12.97 0.93 19.12
CA GLY A 158 -13.45 1.58 17.91
C GLY A 158 -14.92 1.90 17.97
N ARG A 159 -15.81 0.96 17.70
CA ARG A 159 -17.27 1.14 17.72
C ARG A 159 -17.95 0.66 19.00
N GLY A 160 -17.19 0.05 19.91
CA GLY A 160 -17.69 -0.48 21.17
C GLY A 160 -18.17 0.61 22.14
N GLU A 161 -18.58 0.19 23.33
CA GLU A 161 -19.08 1.09 24.39
C GLU A 161 -18.06 2.15 24.82
N GLU A 162 -16.78 1.84 24.71
CA GLU A 162 -15.67 2.75 25.05
C GLU A 162 -15.51 3.90 24.06
N LYS A 163 -16.15 3.82 22.88
CA LYS A 163 -16.16 4.88 21.84
C LYS A 163 -14.82 5.56 21.59
N LEU A 164 -13.73 4.82 21.71
CA LEU A 164 -12.41 5.35 21.42
C LEU A 164 -12.20 5.38 19.90
N PRO A 165 -12.20 6.54 19.26
CA PRO A 165 -12.06 6.66 17.80
C PRO A 165 -10.63 6.39 17.32
N VAL A 166 -9.86 5.62 18.07
CA VAL A 166 -8.39 5.58 18.01
C VAL A 166 -7.86 5.06 16.68
N PHE A 167 -8.66 4.31 15.91
CA PHE A 167 -8.11 3.60 14.75
C PHE A 167 -8.88 3.80 13.44
N LYS A 168 -9.76 4.77 13.43
CA LYS A 168 -10.38 5.24 12.20
C LYS A 168 -9.76 6.55 11.73
N MET A 169 -8.49 6.74 12.02
CA MET A 169 -7.76 7.86 11.44
C MET A 169 -7.39 7.51 10.01
N PRO A 170 -8.16 7.99 9.05
CA PRO A 170 -7.91 7.68 7.65
C PRO A 170 -6.78 8.52 7.05
N HIS A 171 -6.15 9.37 7.81
CA HIS A 171 -5.12 10.28 7.31
C HIS A 171 -4.12 10.60 8.40
N LEU A 172 -2.95 10.10 8.24
CA LEU A 172 -1.74 10.67 8.84
C LEU A 172 -1.11 11.62 7.83
#